data_eb65f09d8d8c71d2c0a142d97551f8d4
#
_entry.id   eb65f09d8d8c71d2c0a142d97551f8d4
#
_cell.length_a   1.000
_cell.length_b   1.000
_cell.length_c   1.000
_cell.angle_alpha   90.00
_cell.angle_beta   90.00
_cell.angle_gamma   90.00
#
_symmetry.space_group_name_H-M   'P 1'
#
loop_
_entity.id
_entity.type
_entity.pdbx_description
1 polymer ?
#
loop_
_entity_poly.entity_id
_entity_poly.type
_entity_poly.pdbx_seq_one_letter_code
_entity_poly.pdbx_strand_id
1 'polypeptide(L)' 'SNTEEPVKKEKKKLSYNEQRLYENLEKDIAQLEIEKLQLTDQLGTLSNYEDLQKASNRILEIGKLLEEKEMKWLELSERI' A
#
# COMPACT_ATOMS: atom_id res chain seq x y z
N SER A 1 -24.46 -13.09 27.58
CA SER A 1 -23.42 -13.30 27.71
C SER A 1 -22.61 -13.70 26.59
N ASN A 2 -22.68 -14.67 26.15
CA ASN A 2 -21.84 -15.13 25.22
C ASN A 2 -22.12 -14.68 23.88
N THR A 3 -23.09 -13.94 23.70
CA THR A 3 -23.40 -13.62 22.35
C THR A 3 -22.39 -12.75 21.71
N GLU A 4 -21.75 -11.90 22.42
CA GLU A 4 -20.77 -11.08 21.76
C GLU A 4 -19.53 -11.83 21.51
N GLU A 5 -19.33 -12.92 22.15
CA GLU A 5 -18.16 -13.66 21.91
C GLU A 5 -18.00 -14.13 20.53
N PRO A 6 -19.03 -14.60 19.84
CA PRO A 6 -18.86 -15.01 18.47
C PRO A 6 -18.32 -13.90 17.61
N VAL A 7 -18.77 -12.71 17.84
CA VAL A 7 -18.29 -11.59 17.05
C VAL A 7 -16.81 -11.40 17.26
N LYS A 8 -16.36 -11.45 18.49
CA LYS A 8 -14.95 -11.30 18.75
C LYS A 8 -14.15 -12.41 18.14
N LYS A 9 -14.69 -13.62 18.16
CA LYS A 9 -13.95 -14.72 17.63
C LYS A 9 -13.78 -14.62 16.15
N GLU A 10 -14.65 -13.92 15.49
CA GLU A 10 -14.51 -13.76 14.07
C GLU A 10 -13.33 -12.91 13.71
N LYS A 11 -12.86 -12.10 14.62
CA LYS A 11 -11.68 -11.30 14.36
C LYS A 11 -10.47 -12.04 14.86
N LYS A 12 -9.93 -12.90 14.04
CA LYS A 12 -8.79 -13.68 14.43
C LYS A 12 -7.55 -12.83 14.34
N LYS A 13 -6.66 -13.03 15.28
CA LYS A 13 -5.39 -12.36 15.25
C LYS A 13 -4.59 -12.81 14.04
N LEU A 14 -3.67 -11.97 13.65
CA LEU A 14 -2.83 -12.27 12.50
C LEU A 14 -1.91 -13.45 12.81
N SER A 15 -1.76 -14.32 11.84
CA SER A 15 -0.77 -15.38 11.94
C SER A 15 0.61 -14.75 11.77
N TYR A 16 1.65 -15.56 11.99
CA TYR A 16 3.01 -15.05 11.82
C TYR A 16 3.24 -14.53 10.42
N ASN A 17 2.79 -15.30 9.42
CA ASN A 17 2.96 -14.86 8.03
C ASN A 17 2.17 -13.61 7.73
N GLU A 18 0.98 -13.51 8.27
CA GLU A 18 0.17 -12.31 8.06
C GLU A 18 0.79 -11.10 8.74
N GLN A 19 1.38 -11.31 9.90
CA GLN A 19 2.08 -10.23 10.59
C GLN A 19 3.24 -9.72 9.75
N ARG A 20 4.00 -10.65 9.17
CA ARG A 20 5.11 -10.27 8.30
C ARG A 20 4.60 -9.53 7.08
N LEU A 21 3.51 -10.02 6.50
CA LEU A 21 2.93 -9.36 5.34
C LEU A 21 2.49 -7.94 5.70
N TYR A 22 1.86 -7.79 6.85
CA TYR A 22 1.40 -6.49 7.30
C TYR A 22 2.59 -5.51 7.40
N GLU A 23 3.66 -5.96 8.02
CA GLU A 23 4.84 -5.11 8.15
C GLU A 23 5.47 -4.77 6.81
N ASN A 24 5.53 -5.76 5.93
CA ASN A 24 6.08 -5.52 4.60
C ASN A 24 5.22 -4.56 3.79
N LEU A 25 3.90 -4.67 3.93
CA LEU A 25 3.00 -3.75 3.26
C LEU A 25 3.23 -2.32 3.71
N GLU A 26 3.44 -2.13 5.02
CA GLU A 26 3.70 -0.78 5.52
C GLU A 26 4.96 -0.20 4.91
N LYS A 27 6.00 -1.01 4.79
CA LYS A 27 7.24 -0.55 4.18
C LYS A 27 7.07 -0.26 2.70
N ASP A 28 6.38 -1.16 2.01
CA ASP A 28 6.18 -0.99 0.57
C ASP A 28 5.37 0.26 0.29
N ILE A 29 4.31 0.46 1.05
CA ILE A 29 3.46 1.62 0.86
C ILE A 29 4.26 2.90 1.06
N ALA A 30 5.06 2.95 2.13
CA ALA A 30 5.86 4.13 2.41
C ALA A 30 6.85 4.41 1.28
N GLN A 31 7.50 3.37 0.77
CA GLN A 31 8.47 3.54 -0.30
C GLN A 31 7.82 3.97 -1.60
N LEU A 32 6.67 3.39 -1.91
CA LEU A 32 5.97 3.77 -3.12
C LEU A 32 5.49 5.21 -3.07
N GLU A 33 5.06 5.66 -1.88
CA GLU A 33 4.64 7.04 -1.74
C GLU A 33 5.81 8.00 -1.93
N ILE A 34 6.97 7.63 -1.43
CA ILE A 34 8.17 8.45 -1.62
C ILE A 34 8.53 8.50 -3.10
N GLU A 35 8.53 7.34 -3.75
CA GLU A 35 8.86 7.30 -5.17
C GLU A 35 7.89 8.14 -5.98
N LYS A 36 6.60 8.05 -5.66
CA LYS A 36 5.60 8.83 -6.38
C LYS A 36 5.86 10.33 -6.23
N LEU A 37 6.19 10.72 -5.02
CA LEU A 37 6.46 12.13 -4.76
C LEU A 37 7.67 12.61 -5.53
N GLN A 38 8.73 11.81 -5.54
CA GLN A 38 9.94 12.15 -6.27
C GLN A 38 9.68 12.26 -7.76
N LEU A 39 8.93 11.31 -8.31
CA LEU A 39 8.62 11.36 -9.74
C LEU A 39 7.74 12.56 -10.09
N THR A 40 6.79 12.87 -9.23
CA THR A 40 5.93 14.01 -9.46
C THR A 40 6.74 15.30 -9.49
N ASP A 41 7.71 15.40 -8.58
CA ASP A 41 8.62 16.53 -8.56
C ASP A 41 9.44 16.61 -9.84
N GLN A 42 9.93 15.47 -10.29
CA GLN A 42 10.78 15.43 -11.48
C GLN A 42 10.04 15.83 -12.74
N LEU A 43 8.73 15.61 -12.78
CA LEU A 43 7.97 15.97 -13.97
C LEU A 43 8.19 17.42 -14.38
N GLY A 44 8.35 18.29 -13.40
CA GLY A 44 8.53 19.70 -13.69
C GLY A 44 9.88 20.05 -14.29
N THR A 45 10.86 19.15 -14.18
CA THR A 45 12.20 19.41 -14.67
C THR A 45 12.53 18.61 -15.92
N LEU A 46 11.70 17.65 -16.30
CA LEU A 46 11.95 16.83 -17.46
C LEU A 46 11.47 17.56 -18.70
N SER A 47 12.31 17.58 -19.73
CA SER A 47 11.93 18.22 -20.97
C SER A 47 11.82 17.24 -22.12
N ASN A 48 12.37 16.04 -21.95
CA ASN A 48 12.33 15.01 -22.97
C ASN A 48 11.01 14.27 -22.89
N TYR A 49 10.33 14.15 -24.03
CA TYR A 49 8.99 13.53 -24.03
C TYR A 49 9.03 12.09 -23.54
N GLU A 50 10.04 11.33 -23.95
CA GLU A 50 10.14 9.95 -23.54
C GLU A 50 10.28 9.82 -22.02
N ASP A 51 11.10 10.68 -21.44
CA ASP A 51 11.30 10.64 -20.00
C ASP A 51 10.03 11.04 -19.27
N LEU A 52 9.33 12.04 -19.79
CA LEU A 52 8.05 12.43 -19.19
C LEU A 52 7.05 11.29 -19.25
N GLN A 53 7.02 10.58 -20.37
CA GLN A 53 6.10 9.49 -20.54
C GLN A 53 6.41 8.36 -19.56
N LYS A 54 7.68 8.04 -19.42
CA LYS A 54 8.09 6.98 -18.51
C LYS A 54 7.73 7.33 -17.06
N ALA A 55 8.01 8.55 -16.66
CA ALA A 55 7.70 8.98 -15.30
C ALA A 55 6.21 8.96 -15.06
N SER A 56 5.43 9.44 -16.03
CA SER A 56 3.98 9.44 -15.89
C SER A 56 3.43 8.04 -15.79
N ASN A 57 3.94 7.13 -16.61
CA ASN A 57 3.50 5.75 -16.58
C ASN A 57 3.82 5.11 -15.24
N ARG A 58 5.00 5.40 -14.71
CA ARG A 58 5.36 4.82 -13.41
C ARG A 58 4.50 5.38 -12.31
N ILE A 59 4.17 6.66 -12.36
CA ILE A 59 3.28 7.26 -11.37
C ILE A 59 1.92 6.57 -11.39
N LEU A 60 1.39 6.30 -12.58
CA LEU A 60 0.12 5.59 -12.67
C LEU A 60 0.22 4.18 -12.11
N GLU A 61 1.32 3.50 -12.41
CA GLU A 61 1.52 2.16 -11.90
C GLU A 61 1.59 2.17 -10.38
N ILE A 62 2.32 3.13 -9.82
CA ILE A 62 2.41 3.26 -8.37
C ILE A 62 1.04 3.48 -7.76
N GLY A 63 0.20 4.28 -8.41
CA GLY A 63 -1.15 4.49 -7.92
C GLY A 63 -1.93 3.20 -7.77
N LYS A 64 -1.82 2.33 -8.77
CA LYS A 64 -2.50 1.04 -8.71
C LYS A 64 -1.91 0.15 -7.63
N LEU A 65 -0.59 0.12 -7.53
CA LEU A 65 0.07 -0.68 -6.51
C LEU A 65 -0.32 -0.22 -5.12
N LEU A 66 -0.35 1.09 -4.92
CA LEU A 66 -0.74 1.64 -3.62
C LEU A 66 -2.17 1.25 -3.28
N GLU A 67 -3.07 1.33 -4.24
CA GLU A 67 -4.45 0.97 -4.01
C GLU A 67 -4.57 -0.48 -3.54
N GLU A 68 -3.89 -1.38 -4.25
CA GLU A 68 -3.95 -2.79 -3.91
C GLU A 68 -3.33 -3.08 -2.55
N LYS A 69 -2.16 -2.48 -2.30
CA LYS A 69 -1.46 -2.75 -1.06
C LYS A 69 -2.18 -2.14 0.13
N GLU A 70 -2.77 -0.96 -0.04
CA GLU A 70 -3.51 -0.32 1.03
C GLU A 70 -4.76 -1.08 1.37
N MET A 71 -5.42 -1.67 0.39
CA MET A 71 -6.59 -2.49 0.67
C MET A 71 -6.22 -3.71 1.49
N LYS A 72 -5.14 -4.37 1.12
CA LYS A 72 -4.70 -5.54 1.86
C LYS A 72 -4.24 -5.15 3.26
N TRP A 73 -3.52 -4.05 3.35
CA TRP A 73 -3.06 -3.54 4.63
C TRP A 73 -4.25 -3.25 5.55
N LEU A 74 -5.29 -2.65 4.99
CA LEU A 74 -6.47 -2.32 5.76
C LEU A 74 -7.18 -3.57 6.27
N GLU A 75 -7.31 -4.58 5.41
CA GLU A 75 -7.89 -5.84 5.83
C GLU A 75 -7.17 -6.42 7.02
N LEU A 76 -5.84 -6.44 6.94
CA LEU A 76 -5.06 -7.01 8.01
C LEU A 76 -5.12 -6.15 9.26
N SER A 77 -5.15 -4.83 9.10
CA SER A 77 -5.18 -3.95 10.26
C SER A 77 -6.45 -4.09 11.07
N GLU A 78 -7.53 -4.53 10.46
CA GLU A 78 -8.78 -4.73 11.17
C GLU A 78 -8.72 -5.94 12.08
N ARG A 79 -7.73 -6.78 11.94
CA ARG A 79 -7.59 -7.98 12.74
C ARG A 79 -6.52 -7.86 13.83
N ILE A 80 -5.97 -6.69 14.00
CA ILE A 80 -4.94 -6.47 15.02
C ILE A 80 -5.54 -6.09 16.35
#